data_1e5cdb3afd57500f37587fa8574345cd
#
_entry.id   1e5cdb3afd57500f37587fa8574345cd
#
_cell.length_a   1.000
_cell.length_b   1.000
_cell.length_c   1.000
_cell.angle_alpha   90.00
_cell.angle_beta   90.00
_cell.angle_gamma   90.00
#
_symmetry.space_group_name_H-M   'P 1'
#
loop_
_entity.id
_entity.type
_entity.pdbx_description
1 polymer ?
#
loop_
_entity_poly.entity_id
_entity_poly.type
_entity_poly.pdbx_seq_one_letter_code
_entity_poly.pdbx_strand_id
1 'polypeptide(L)'
;MQKGEKNKLKLLLIGIQARLKQNRDYFVSAEFIFKSGNKKFKAALKAGEENDYLLVFQGTERPIDAEEVVSFFDKQTELYDDSTLVYTERGTVITIAVNAKGVSMKQTEQQAAPQDAAAVNNPLLDHNRKYLIQADKAAPLLREIGILTADGKIKNDMIRKYNQIDHYVELVAPMFEQDDSEEILLLDCACGKSYLSFVMNYYLRDVLRRRCRIIGIDINPHVVSESQKMAKRLGYHNMEFIAADLRTYQPPKQVTAVISLHACDIATDLALGTAIRAQTKFRQLLLDEIERVRKEGVDREIFTLCK
;
A
#
# COMPACT_ATOMS: atom_id res chain seq x y z
N MET A 1 -23.22 -22.89 -20.54
CA MET A 1 -21.80 -23.00 -20.05
C MET A 1 -21.60 -24.36 -19.38
N GLN A 2 -20.47 -25.06 -19.61
CA GLN A 2 -20.17 -26.36 -18.98
C GLN A 2 -19.92 -26.15 -17.46
N LYS A 3 -20.17 -27.21 -16.63
CA LYS A 3 -20.04 -27.16 -15.18
C LYS A 3 -18.66 -26.69 -14.67
N GLY A 4 -17.59 -27.09 -15.37
CA GLY A 4 -16.22 -26.67 -15.07
C GLY A 4 -16.00 -25.14 -15.23
N GLU A 5 -16.54 -24.59 -16.33
CA GLU A 5 -16.44 -23.16 -16.60
C GLU A 5 -17.28 -22.31 -15.62
N LYS A 6 -18.44 -22.82 -15.16
CA LYS A 6 -19.22 -22.19 -14.10
C LYS A 6 -18.44 -22.11 -12.79
N ASN A 7 -17.75 -23.15 -12.41
CA ASN A 7 -16.92 -23.16 -11.19
C ASN A 7 -15.73 -22.20 -11.32
N LYS A 8 -15.10 -22.15 -12.50
CA LYS A 8 -14.02 -21.19 -12.77
C LYS A 8 -14.50 -19.75 -12.66
N LEU A 9 -15.66 -19.42 -13.25
CA LEU A 9 -16.25 -18.08 -13.12
C LEU A 9 -16.50 -17.72 -11.65
N LYS A 10 -17.10 -18.62 -10.88
CA LYS A 10 -17.38 -18.38 -9.45
C LYS A 10 -16.11 -18.06 -8.66
N LEU A 11 -15.01 -18.79 -8.88
CA LEU A 11 -13.73 -18.52 -8.21
C LEU A 11 -13.18 -17.14 -8.58
N LEU A 12 -13.26 -16.74 -9.86
CA LEU A 12 -12.83 -15.41 -10.30
C LEU A 12 -13.68 -14.30 -9.69
N LEU A 13 -14.99 -14.50 -9.58
CA LEU A 13 -15.92 -13.54 -8.98
C LEU A 13 -15.72 -13.40 -7.47
N ILE A 14 -15.38 -14.48 -6.76
CA ILE A 14 -14.97 -14.42 -5.35
C ILE A 14 -13.74 -13.51 -5.21
N GLY A 15 -12.78 -13.62 -6.11
CA GLY A 15 -11.61 -12.73 -6.13
C GLY A 15 -11.97 -11.25 -6.35
N ILE A 16 -12.92 -10.95 -7.24
CA ILE A 16 -13.43 -9.57 -7.44
C ILE A 16 -14.21 -9.09 -6.22
N GLN A 17 -15.05 -9.94 -5.63
CA GLN A 17 -15.80 -9.58 -4.41
C GLN A 17 -14.86 -9.23 -3.25
N ALA A 18 -13.81 -10.03 -3.05
CA ALA A 18 -12.81 -9.75 -2.02
C ALA A 18 -12.13 -8.39 -2.26
N ARG A 19 -11.77 -8.06 -3.50
CA ARG A 19 -11.19 -6.76 -3.86
C ARG A 19 -12.16 -5.61 -3.63
N LEU A 20 -13.42 -5.76 -4.00
CA LEU A 20 -14.46 -4.76 -3.72
C LEU A 20 -14.65 -4.53 -2.22
N LYS A 21 -14.59 -5.58 -1.39
CA LYS A 21 -14.74 -5.47 0.08
C LYS A 21 -13.47 -4.93 0.77
N GLN A 22 -12.29 -5.36 0.34
CA GLN A 22 -11.02 -5.10 1.04
C GLN A 22 -10.23 -3.93 0.45
N ASN A 23 -10.39 -3.66 -0.86
CA ASN A 23 -9.60 -2.70 -1.60
C ASN A 23 -10.44 -1.52 -2.12
N ARG A 24 -11.46 -1.12 -1.38
CA ARG A 24 -12.37 -0.07 -1.82
C ARG A 24 -11.65 1.24 -2.16
N ASP A 25 -10.69 1.63 -1.35
CA ASP A 25 -9.88 2.85 -1.57
C ASP A 25 -9.03 2.78 -2.86
N TYR A 26 -8.87 1.60 -3.39
CA TYR A 26 -8.15 1.35 -4.66
C TYR A 26 -9.09 1.16 -5.84
N PHE A 27 -10.40 1.03 -5.60
CA PHE A 27 -11.40 0.90 -6.65
C PHE A 27 -11.46 2.19 -7.47
N VAL A 28 -11.37 2.05 -8.80
CA VAL A 28 -11.49 3.16 -9.76
C VAL A 28 -12.83 3.07 -10.48
N SER A 29 -13.11 1.94 -11.09
CA SER A 29 -14.34 1.68 -11.82
C SER A 29 -14.51 0.18 -12.11
N ALA A 30 -15.74 -0.25 -12.39
CA ALA A 30 -15.92 -1.49 -13.11
C ALA A 30 -16.91 -1.25 -14.26
N GLU A 31 -16.57 -1.80 -15.44
CA GLU A 31 -17.42 -1.77 -16.61
C GLU A 31 -17.89 -3.19 -16.94
N PHE A 32 -19.18 -3.33 -17.23
CA PHE A 32 -19.77 -4.57 -17.68
C PHE A 32 -20.23 -4.40 -19.12
N ILE A 33 -19.87 -5.33 -19.98
CA ILE A 33 -20.21 -5.31 -21.39
C ILE A 33 -20.89 -6.61 -21.73
N PHE A 34 -22.14 -6.54 -22.14
CA PHE A 34 -22.94 -7.70 -22.52
C PHE A 34 -23.29 -7.61 -24.00
N LYS A 35 -23.26 -8.75 -24.71
CA LYS A 35 -23.61 -8.82 -26.12
C LYS A 35 -24.66 -9.91 -26.35
N SER A 36 -25.61 -9.62 -27.21
CA SER A 36 -26.57 -10.58 -27.74
C SER A 36 -26.70 -10.33 -29.24
N GLY A 37 -26.17 -11.22 -30.03
CA GLY A 37 -25.97 -11.03 -31.48
C GLY A 37 -25.17 -9.74 -31.74
N ASN A 38 -25.75 -8.81 -32.53
CA ASN A 38 -25.10 -7.53 -32.85
C ASN A 38 -25.38 -6.41 -31.82
N LYS A 39 -26.20 -6.68 -30.80
CA LYS A 39 -26.53 -5.66 -29.79
C LYS A 39 -25.52 -5.71 -28.64
N LYS A 40 -25.15 -4.50 -28.16
CA LYS A 40 -24.21 -4.33 -27.04
C LYS A 40 -24.87 -3.52 -25.94
N PHE A 41 -24.83 -4.03 -24.72
CA PHE A 41 -25.34 -3.40 -23.52
C PHE A 41 -24.16 -3.11 -22.58
N LYS A 42 -24.19 -1.95 -21.94
CA LYS A 42 -23.15 -1.56 -20.97
C LYS A 42 -23.78 -1.27 -19.62
N ALA A 43 -23.08 -1.70 -18.56
CA ALA A 43 -23.31 -1.23 -17.23
C ALA A 43 -21.99 -0.67 -16.67
N ALA A 44 -22.09 0.26 -15.74
CA ALA A 44 -20.95 0.86 -15.07
C ALA A 44 -21.15 0.81 -13.55
N LEU A 45 -20.07 0.56 -12.83
CA LEU A 45 -20.02 0.63 -11.38
C LEU A 45 -19.10 1.78 -10.98
N LYS A 46 -19.60 2.64 -10.09
CA LYS A 46 -18.85 3.76 -9.49
C LYS A 46 -18.79 3.58 -7.98
N ALA A 47 -17.86 4.23 -7.31
CA ALA A 47 -17.88 4.34 -5.87
C ALA A 47 -19.12 5.12 -5.42
N GLY A 48 -19.86 4.59 -4.47
CA GLY A 48 -21.01 5.23 -3.83
C GLY A 48 -20.64 5.79 -2.44
N GLU A 49 -21.66 6.12 -1.64
CA GLU A 49 -21.50 6.57 -0.25
C GLU A 49 -21.36 5.38 0.71
N GLU A 50 -20.80 5.59 1.89
CA GLU A 50 -20.74 4.69 3.09
C GLU A 50 -20.26 3.25 2.90
N ASN A 51 -19.73 2.70 1.95
CA ASN A 51 -19.36 1.31 1.65
C ASN A 51 -20.14 0.66 0.51
N ASP A 52 -21.05 1.38 -0.13
CA ASP A 52 -21.79 0.91 -1.28
C ASP A 52 -21.17 1.37 -2.60
N TYR A 53 -21.61 0.74 -3.66
CA TYR A 53 -21.31 1.08 -5.04
C TYR A 53 -22.56 1.58 -5.73
N LEU A 54 -22.41 2.32 -6.80
CA LEU A 54 -23.49 2.82 -7.61
C LEU A 54 -23.47 2.12 -8.97
N LEU A 55 -24.45 1.23 -9.20
CA LEU A 55 -24.59 0.51 -10.47
C LEU A 55 -25.49 1.32 -11.40
N VAL A 56 -24.96 1.63 -12.58
CA VAL A 56 -25.70 2.25 -13.68
C VAL A 56 -25.92 1.22 -14.78
N PHE A 57 -27.18 0.85 -15.02
CA PHE A 57 -27.55 -0.11 -16.06
C PHE A 57 -28.90 0.26 -16.69
N GLN A 58 -28.97 0.30 -18.02
CA GLN A 58 -30.18 0.58 -18.80
C GLN A 58 -30.93 1.87 -18.36
N GLY A 59 -30.17 2.92 -18.04
CA GLY A 59 -30.71 4.20 -17.61
C GLY A 59 -31.20 4.26 -16.15
N THR A 60 -31.04 3.17 -15.40
CA THR A 60 -31.33 3.09 -13.96
C THR A 60 -30.03 3.15 -13.17
N GLU A 61 -30.02 3.95 -12.12
CA GLU A 61 -28.93 4.06 -11.16
C GLU A 61 -29.41 3.58 -9.79
N ARG A 62 -28.68 2.66 -9.17
CA ARG A 62 -29.04 2.13 -7.85
C ARG A 62 -27.81 1.81 -7.00
N PRO A 63 -27.90 1.97 -5.68
CA PRO A 63 -26.89 1.49 -4.77
C PRO A 63 -26.84 -0.05 -4.81
N ILE A 64 -25.64 -0.61 -4.62
CA ILE A 64 -25.38 -2.04 -4.68
C ILE A 64 -24.13 -2.37 -3.86
N ASP A 65 -24.18 -3.44 -3.07
CA ASP A 65 -23.00 -3.90 -2.32
C ASP A 65 -22.08 -4.80 -3.15
N ALA A 66 -20.91 -5.15 -2.62
CA ALA A 66 -19.91 -5.95 -3.30
C ALA A 66 -20.40 -7.37 -3.67
N GLU A 67 -21.34 -7.95 -2.89
CA GLU A 67 -21.91 -9.27 -3.14
C GLU A 67 -22.95 -9.22 -4.25
N GLU A 68 -23.77 -8.20 -4.23
CA GLU A 68 -24.75 -7.95 -5.28
C GLU A 68 -24.08 -7.64 -6.63
N VAL A 69 -22.91 -6.95 -6.64
CA VAL A 69 -22.15 -6.67 -7.87
C VAL A 69 -21.76 -7.96 -8.59
N VAL A 70 -21.17 -8.92 -7.86
CA VAL A 70 -20.75 -10.18 -8.48
C VAL A 70 -21.94 -11.06 -8.84
N SER A 71 -23.00 -11.04 -8.03
CA SER A 71 -24.26 -11.72 -8.33
C SER A 71 -24.95 -11.13 -9.57
N PHE A 72 -24.91 -9.82 -9.75
CA PHE A 72 -25.40 -9.15 -10.95
C PHE A 72 -24.69 -9.65 -12.19
N PHE A 73 -23.34 -9.64 -12.19
CA PHE A 73 -22.57 -10.12 -13.35
C PHE A 73 -22.83 -11.59 -13.65
N ASP A 74 -22.82 -12.47 -12.63
CA ASP A 74 -23.07 -13.90 -12.80
C ASP A 74 -24.43 -14.16 -13.47
N LYS A 75 -25.51 -13.51 -12.99
CA LYS A 75 -26.84 -13.59 -13.58
C LYS A 75 -26.89 -13.11 -15.03
N GLN A 76 -26.19 -12.01 -15.35
CA GLN A 76 -26.18 -11.49 -16.72
C GLN A 76 -25.44 -12.44 -17.68
N THR A 77 -24.42 -13.20 -17.22
CA THR A 77 -23.72 -14.18 -18.07
C THR A 77 -24.63 -15.34 -18.56
N GLU A 78 -25.78 -15.55 -17.94
CA GLU A 78 -26.75 -16.55 -18.37
C GLU A 78 -27.74 -16.01 -19.43
N LEU A 79 -27.84 -14.66 -19.54
CA LEU A 79 -28.78 -13.98 -20.42
C LEU A 79 -28.18 -13.50 -21.75
N TYR A 80 -26.85 -13.39 -21.82
CA TYR A 80 -26.14 -12.84 -22.97
C TYR A 80 -25.12 -13.84 -23.55
N ASP A 81 -24.88 -13.74 -24.86
CA ASP A 81 -23.94 -14.62 -25.57
C ASP A 81 -22.50 -14.40 -25.14
N ASP A 82 -22.09 -13.12 -25.00
CA ASP A 82 -20.79 -12.71 -24.50
C ASP A 82 -20.96 -11.72 -23.34
N SER A 83 -20.22 -11.93 -22.29
CA SER A 83 -20.18 -11.04 -21.13
C SER A 83 -18.76 -10.73 -20.74
N THR A 84 -18.44 -9.45 -20.51
CA THR A 84 -17.11 -9.00 -20.10
C THR A 84 -17.23 -8.09 -18.90
N LEU A 85 -16.48 -8.37 -17.85
CA LEU A 85 -16.25 -7.50 -16.72
C LEU A 85 -14.84 -6.92 -16.82
N VAL A 86 -14.72 -5.63 -16.85
CA VAL A 86 -13.44 -4.89 -16.73
C VAL A 86 -13.43 -4.21 -15.39
N TYR A 87 -12.74 -4.77 -14.43
CA TYR A 87 -12.54 -4.21 -13.10
C TYR A 87 -11.21 -3.44 -13.08
N THR A 88 -11.27 -2.18 -12.71
CA THR A 88 -10.10 -1.30 -12.61
C THR A 88 -9.91 -0.88 -11.17
N GLU A 89 -8.78 -1.21 -10.65
CA GLU A 89 -8.25 -0.66 -9.39
C GLU A 89 -6.92 0.04 -9.68
N ARG A 90 -6.45 0.83 -8.74
CA ARG A 90 -5.23 1.63 -8.90
C ARG A 90 -4.04 0.76 -9.33
N GLY A 91 -3.59 0.93 -10.57
CA GLY A 91 -2.43 0.22 -11.15
C GLY A 91 -2.71 -1.19 -11.69
N THR A 92 -3.96 -1.67 -11.63
CA THR A 92 -4.31 -3.01 -12.13
C THR A 92 -5.65 -2.98 -12.86
N VAL A 93 -5.70 -3.62 -14.01
CA VAL A 93 -6.95 -3.89 -14.74
C VAL A 93 -7.15 -5.39 -14.83
N ILE A 94 -8.27 -5.87 -14.33
CA ILE A 94 -8.69 -7.27 -14.42
C ILE A 94 -9.85 -7.36 -15.39
N THR A 95 -9.66 -8.12 -16.45
CA THR A 95 -10.71 -8.39 -17.44
C THR A 95 -11.13 -9.86 -17.32
N ILE A 96 -12.39 -10.10 -17.03
CA ILE A 96 -13.01 -11.43 -17.05
C ILE A 96 -13.95 -11.47 -18.25
N ALA A 97 -13.72 -12.41 -19.17
CA ALA A 97 -14.57 -12.60 -20.33
C ALA A 97 -15.21 -14.00 -20.31
N VAL A 98 -16.50 -14.03 -20.55
CA VAL A 98 -17.34 -15.23 -20.61
C VAL A 98 -18.00 -15.28 -21.99
N ASN A 99 -17.78 -16.34 -22.74
CA ASN A 99 -18.35 -16.54 -24.07
C ASN A 99 -18.52 -18.04 -24.37
N ALA A 100 -18.92 -18.37 -25.58
CA ALA A 100 -19.12 -19.77 -26.03
C ALA A 100 -17.85 -20.65 -25.91
N LYS A 101 -16.64 -20.06 -25.90
CA LYS A 101 -15.36 -20.76 -25.74
C LYS A 101 -15.00 -21.05 -24.27
N GLY A 102 -15.70 -20.43 -23.33
CA GLY A 102 -15.49 -20.58 -21.89
C GLY A 102 -15.20 -19.27 -21.19
N VAL A 103 -14.58 -19.36 -20.00
CA VAL A 103 -14.22 -18.26 -19.12
C VAL A 103 -12.72 -18.00 -19.19
N SER A 104 -12.35 -16.75 -19.44
CA SER A 104 -10.96 -16.29 -19.41
C SER A 104 -10.79 -15.09 -18.49
N MET A 105 -9.61 -14.98 -17.89
CA MET A 105 -9.21 -13.80 -17.11
C MET A 105 -7.87 -13.31 -17.65
N LYS A 106 -7.77 -12.00 -17.78
CA LYS A 106 -6.52 -11.31 -18.08
C LYS A 106 -6.32 -10.23 -17.01
N GLN A 107 -5.17 -10.24 -16.37
CA GLN A 107 -4.73 -9.15 -15.51
C GLN A 107 -3.63 -8.41 -16.26
N THR A 108 -3.78 -7.10 -16.36
CA THR A 108 -2.78 -6.20 -16.93
C THR A 108 -2.41 -5.15 -15.89
N GLU A 109 -1.13 -4.98 -15.67
CA GLU A 109 -0.65 -3.77 -15.02
C GLU A 109 -0.79 -2.64 -16.03
N GLN A 110 -1.45 -1.57 -15.63
CA GLN A 110 -1.58 -0.39 -16.48
C GLN A 110 -0.24 0.31 -16.53
N GLN A 111 0.60 -0.08 -17.48
CA GLN A 111 1.67 0.81 -17.94
C GLN A 111 0.96 1.98 -18.62
N ALA A 112 1.14 3.17 -18.07
CA ALA A 112 0.61 4.37 -18.70
C ALA A 112 1.18 4.50 -20.11
N ALA A 113 0.29 4.50 -21.12
CA ALA A 113 0.65 4.90 -22.46
C ALA A 113 1.21 6.33 -22.42
N PRO A 114 2.22 6.67 -23.26
CA PRO A 114 2.71 8.03 -23.34
C PRO A 114 1.59 8.92 -23.91
N GLN A 115 0.92 9.66 -23.07
CA GLN A 115 0.03 10.74 -23.46
C GLN A 115 0.74 12.07 -23.27
N ASP A 116 0.63 12.87 -24.31
CA ASP A 116 1.20 14.20 -24.50
C ASP A 116 1.11 15.12 -23.27
N ALA A 117 2.13 15.99 -23.16
CA ALA A 117 2.35 16.95 -22.11
C ALA A 117 1.21 17.98 -21.98
N ALA A 118 0.15 17.61 -21.27
CA ALA A 118 -0.73 18.52 -20.58
C ALA A 118 -0.79 18.05 -19.14
N ALA A 119 -0.76 18.95 -18.17
CA ALA A 119 -0.74 18.66 -16.73
C ALA A 119 -1.86 17.68 -16.39
N VAL A 120 -1.54 16.39 -16.37
CA VAL A 120 -2.50 15.35 -15.99
C VAL A 120 -2.64 15.42 -14.49
N ASN A 121 -3.77 15.94 -14.03
CA ASN A 121 -4.25 15.73 -12.66
C ASN A 121 -4.36 14.22 -12.45
N ASN A 122 -3.33 13.62 -11.84
CA ASN A 122 -3.35 12.21 -11.51
C ASN A 122 -4.29 12.04 -10.29
N PRO A 123 -5.46 11.37 -10.43
CA PRO A 123 -6.43 11.24 -9.35
C PRO A 123 -5.91 10.46 -8.13
N LEU A 124 -4.71 9.87 -8.24
CA LEU A 124 -4.01 9.17 -7.17
C LEU A 124 -3.19 10.10 -6.27
N LEU A 125 -2.88 11.30 -6.75
CA LEU A 125 -2.29 12.36 -5.94
C LEU A 125 -3.42 13.27 -5.52
N ASP A 126 -3.79 13.21 -4.27
CA ASP A 126 -4.70 14.20 -3.70
C ASP A 126 -3.97 15.54 -3.61
N HIS A 127 -4.22 16.41 -4.58
CA HIS A 127 -3.62 17.75 -4.64
C HIS A 127 -4.03 18.63 -3.46
N ASN A 128 -5.09 18.26 -2.73
CA ASN A 128 -5.54 18.95 -1.53
C ASN A 128 -4.90 18.38 -0.25
N ARG A 129 -4.24 17.21 -0.33
CA ARG A 129 -3.55 16.59 0.80
C ARG A 129 -2.22 17.28 1.05
N LYS A 130 -2.00 17.65 2.30
CA LYS A 130 -0.70 18.18 2.75
C LYS A 130 0.23 17.01 3.08
N TYR A 131 1.00 16.57 2.10
CA TYR A 131 2.02 15.54 2.30
C TYR A 131 3.13 16.00 3.24
N LEU A 132 3.50 15.17 4.19
CA LEU A 132 4.67 15.40 5.07
C LEU A 132 5.97 15.20 4.30
N ILE A 133 5.99 14.23 3.38
CA ILE A 133 7.12 13.98 2.48
C ILE A 133 6.84 14.65 1.14
N GLN A 134 7.08 15.96 1.05
CA GLN A 134 6.82 16.75 -0.15
C GLN A 134 7.76 16.35 -1.29
N ALA A 135 7.20 16.02 -2.46
CA ALA A 135 7.93 15.42 -3.56
C ALA A 135 9.05 16.31 -4.12
N ASP A 136 8.83 17.62 -4.13
CA ASP A 136 9.81 18.64 -4.56
C ASP A 136 10.97 18.76 -3.56
N LYS A 137 10.68 18.80 -2.27
CA LYS A 137 11.68 18.93 -1.20
C LYS A 137 12.46 17.64 -0.94
N ALA A 138 11.79 16.50 -1.01
CA ALA A 138 12.38 15.18 -0.82
C ALA A 138 12.94 14.57 -2.14
N ALA A 139 13.04 15.35 -3.22
CA ALA A 139 13.37 14.85 -4.54
C ALA A 139 14.65 13.99 -4.60
N PRO A 140 15.78 14.34 -3.96
CA PRO A 140 16.97 13.47 -3.96
C PRO A 140 16.69 12.09 -3.38
N LEU A 141 16.02 12.02 -2.23
CA LEU A 141 15.62 10.78 -1.58
C LEU A 141 14.66 9.98 -2.46
N LEU A 142 13.59 10.61 -2.95
CA LEU A 142 12.54 9.93 -3.71
C LEU A 142 13.04 9.42 -5.07
N ARG A 143 14.04 10.07 -5.67
CA ARG A 143 14.74 9.53 -6.85
C ARG A 143 15.56 8.30 -6.51
N GLU A 144 16.30 8.36 -5.43
CA GLU A 144 17.19 7.28 -4.99
C GLU A 144 16.41 6.00 -4.64
N ILE A 145 15.25 6.13 -3.98
CA ILE A 145 14.36 5.00 -3.70
C ILE A 145 13.44 4.64 -4.89
N GLY A 146 13.63 5.29 -6.03
CA GLY A 146 12.97 4.95 -7.29
C GLY A 146 11.51 5.42 -7.42
N ILE A 147 11.04 6.32 -6.55
CA ILE A 147 9.67 6.89 -6.59
C ILE A 147 9.56 7.99 -7.65
N LEU A 148 10.56 8.85 -7.79
CA LEU A 148 10.57 9.88 -8.80
C LEU A 148 11.30 9.45 -10.07
N THR A 149 10.86 10.03 -11.19
CA THR A 149 11.58 10.04 -12.46
C THR A 149 12.72 11.06 -12.42
N ALA A 150 13.58 11.05 -13.43
CA ALA A 150 14.68 12.02 -13.54
C ALA A 150 14.18 13.48 -13.64
N ASP A 151 13.03 13.69 -14.28
CA ASP A 151 12.35 14.99 -14.39
C ASP A 151 11.52 15.40 -13.16
N GLY A 152 11.57 14.61 -12.09
CA GLY A 152 10.98 14.95 -10.78
C GLY A 152 9.49 14.62 -10.62
N LYS A 153 8.91 13.85 -11.53
CA LYS A 153 7.51 13.40 -11.44
C LYS A 153 7.43 12.07 -10.68
N ILE A 154 6.40 11.89 -9.88
CA ILE A 154 6.12 10.60 -9.25
C ILE A 154 5.75 9.59 -10.33
N LYS A 155 6.44 8.44 -10.36
CA LYS A 155 6.13 7.35 -11.29
C LYS A 155 4.75 6.79 -10.98
N ASN A 156 3.95 6.51 -12.00
CA ASN A 156 2.57 6.06 -11.84
C ASN A 156 2.46 4.75 -11.05
N ASP A 157 3.36 3.81 -11.25
CA ASP A 157 3.47 2.53 -10.54
C ASP A 157 3.94 2.69 -9.07
N MET A 158 4.51 3.84 -8.72
CA MET A 158 5.06 4.14 -7.41
C MET A 158 4.18 5.07 -6.56
N ILE A 159 3.06 5.58 -7.10
CA ILE A 159 2.18 6.50 -6.36
C ILE A 159 1.62 5.84 -5.10
N ARG A 160 1.19 4.57 -5.19
CA ARG A 160 0.71 3.81 -4.03
C ARG A 160 1.79 3.74 -2.94
N LYS A 161 3.03 3.44 -3.33
CA LYS A 161 4.15 3.38 -2.40
C LYS A 161 4.46 4.73 -1.78
N TYR A 162 4.39 5.81 -2.56
CA TYR A 162 4.56 7.17 -2.07
C TYR A 162 3.49 7.52 -1.02
N ASN A 163 2.22 7.24 -1.31
CA ASN A 163 1.12 7.48 -0.38
C ASN A 163 1.25 6.62 0.89
N GLN A 164 1.65 5.36 0.77
CA GLN A 164 1.88 4.46 1.90
C GLN A 164 3.01 4.97 2.81
N ILE A 165 4.10 5.43 2.25
CA ILE A 165 5.24 5.99 2.97
C ILE A 165 4.83 7.27 3.71
N ASP A 166 4.14 8.18 3.05
CA ASP A 166 3.69 9.44 3.65
C ASP A 166 2.69 9.19 4.79
N HIS A 167 1.72 8.30 4.55
CA HIS A 167 0.76 7.92 5.59
C HIS A 167 1.43 7.26 6.80
N TYR A 168 2.44 6.43 6.58
CA TYR A 168 3.22 5.86 7.68
C TYR A 168 3.89 6.97 8.51
N VAL A 169 4.49 7.96 7.87
CA VAL A 169 5.09 9.10 8.58
C VAL A 169 4.03 9.87 9.37
N GLU A 170 2.84 10.11 8.79
CA GLU A 170 1.73 10.75 9.50
C GLU A 170 1.34 10.02 10.79
N LEU A 171 1.30 8.69 10.76
CA LEU A 171 0.94 7.87 11.93
C LEU A 171 1.98 7.96 13.06
N VAL A 172 3.26 8.05 12.73
CA VAL A 172 4.32 8.05 13.74
C VAL A 172 4.80 9.46 14.10
N ALA A 173 4.48 10.48 13.30
CA ALA A 173 4.89 11.86 13.51
C ALA A 173 4.59 12.39 14.92
N PRO A 174 3.37 12.23 15.48
CA PRO A 174 3.04 12.76 16.81
C PRO A 174 3.96 12.22 17.91
N MET A 175 4.47 11.00 17.77
CA MET A 175 5.40 10.41 18.75
C MET A 175 6.72 11.18 18.81
N PHE A 176 7.24 11.59 17.65
CA PHE A 176 8.51 12.29 17.55
C PHE A 176 8.40 13.80 17.74
N GLU A 177 7.24 14.39 17.43
CA GLU A 177 6.95 15.81 17.68
C GLU A 177 6.85 16.11 19.17
N GLN A 178 6.36 15.16 19.97
CA GLN A 178 6.24 15.28 21.42
C GLN A 178 7.49 14.80 22.18
N ASP A 179 8.45 14.22 21.49
CA ASP A 179 9.67 13.71 22.11
C ASP A 179 10.63 14.87 22.45
N ASP A 180 11.13 14.91 23.68
CA ASP A 180 12.02 15.93 24.22
C ASP A 180 13.50 15.50 24.28
N SER A 181 13.82 14.28 23.80
CA SER A 181 15.20 13.77 23.81
C SER A 181 16.13 14.65 22.96
N GLU A 182 17.37 14.78 23.38
CA GLU A 182 18.38 15.55 22.63
C GLU A 182 18.67 14.94 21.27
N GLU A 183 18.66 13.62 21.16
CA GLU A 183 18.85 12.85 19.93
C GLU A 183 17.85 11.70 19.85
N ILE A 184 17.23 11.53 18.70
CA ILE A 184 16.32 10.43 18.41
C ILE A 184 17.13 9.24 17.87
N LEU A 185 17.16 8.13 18.60
CA LEU A 185 17.75 6.88 18.14
C LEU A 185 16.64 5.92 17.67
N LEU A 186 16.58 5.67 16.37
CA LEU A 186 15.59 4.82 15.73
C LEU A 186 16.24 3.50 15.26
N LEU A 187 15.64 2.37 15.61
CA LEU A 187 15.99 1.06 15.05
C LEU A 187 14.94 0.62 14.03
N ASP A 188 15.37 0.22 12.85
CA ASP A 188 14.52 -0.41 11.84
C ASP A 188 14.88 -1.90 11.75
N CYS A 189 14.03 -2.76 12.32
CA CYS A 189 14.23 -4.18 12.43
C CYS A 189 13.66 -4.90 11.21
N ALA A 190 14.47 -5.78 10.58
CA ALA A 190 14.18 -6.42 9.29
C ALA A 190 13.94 -5.37 8.20
N CYS A 191 14.84 -4.40 8.09
CA CYS A 191 14.68 -3.20 7.28
C CYS A 191 14.60 -3.46 5.77
N GLY A 192 15.03 -4.62 5.28
CA GLY A 192 15.00 -4.97 3.87
C GLY A 192 15.69 -3.91 3.01
N LYS A 193 14.99 -3.36 2.03
CA LYS A 193 15.49 -2.26 1.17
C LYS A 193 15.57 -0.90 1.88
N SER A 194 15.25 -0.85 3.17
CA SER A 194 15.38 0.31 4.07
C SER A 194 14.66 1.58 3.62
N TYR A 195 13.66 1.49 2.73
CA TYR A 195 12.95 2.69 2.26
C TYR A 195 12.36 3.49 3.40
N LEU A 196 11.84 2.78 4.42
CA LEU A 196 11.25 3.42 5.59
C LEU A 196 12.30 4.10 6.45
N SER A 197 13.44 3.46 6.69
CA SER A 197 14.57 4.08 7.41
C SER A 197 14.99 5.41 6.76
N PHE A 198 15.09 5.44 5.42
CA PHE A 198 15.47 6.64 4.68
C PHE A 198 14.42 7.74 4.76
N VAL A 199 13.15 7.38 4.67
CA VAL A 199 12.04 8.35 4.78
C VAL A 199 11.94 8.91 6.19
N MET A 200 12.07 8.06 7.22
CA MET A 200 12.11 8.50 8.61
C MET A 200 13.31 9.41 8.89
N ASN A 201 14.48 9.11 8.32
CA ASN A 201 15.64 9.99 8.43
C ASN A 201 15.36 11.38 7.84
N TYR A 202 14.79 11.42 6.63
CA TYR A 202 14.39 12.69 6.00
C TYR A 202 13.39 13.44 6.88
N TYR A 203 12.35 12.77 7.37
CA TYR A 203 11.33 13.40 8.20
C TYR A 203 11.92 13.98 9.49
N LEU A 204 12.66 13.18 10.24
CA LEU A 204 13.25 13.63 11.51
C LEU A 204 14.28 14.75 11.32
N ARG A 205 15.18 14.61 10.35
CA ARG A 205 16.28 15.55 10.13
C ARG A 205 15.86 16.79 9.34
N ASP A 206 15.15 16.60 8.24
CA ASP A 206 14.91 17.68 7.27
C ASP A 206 13.56 18.39 7.49
N VAL A 207 12.54 17.66 7.99
CA VAL A 207 11.22 18.24 8.30
C VAL A 207 11.13 18.70 9.74
N LEU A 208 11.37 17.83 10.71
CA LEU A 208 11.30 18.17 12.14
C LEU A 208 12.55 18.92 12.65
N ARG A 209 13.66 18.91 11.90
CA ARG A 209 14.92 19.54 12.29
C ARG A 209 15.49 19.00 13.60
N ARG A 210 15.28 17.70 13.87
CA ARG A 210 15.78 17.01 15.06
C ARG A 210 17.07 16.26 14.76
N ARG A 211 17.96 16.22 15.76
CA ARG A 211 19.11 15.29 15.71
C ARG A 211 18.59 13.88 15.77
N CYS A 212 19.03 13.03 14.86
CA CYS A 212 18.64 11.63 14.83
C CYS A 212 19.77 10.73 14.35
N ARG A 213 19.76 9.50 14.83
CA ARG A 213 20.56 8.38 14.35
C ARG A 213 19.64 7.22 14.03
N ILE A 214 19.84 6.61 12.88
CA ILE A 214 19.02 5.48 12.43
C ILE A 214 19.92 4.26 12.24
N ILE A 215 19.50 3.13 12.81
CA ILE A 215 20.17 1.84 12.66
C ILE A 215 19.20 0.88 11.99
N GLY A 216 19.47 0.52 10.74
CA GLY A 216 18.74 -0.52 10.02
C GLY A 216 19.40 -1.89 10.22
N ILE A 217 18.61 -2.90 10.53
CA ILE A 217 19.09 -4.25 10.79
C ILE A 217 18.37 -5.22 9.86
N ASP A 218 19.14 -6.02 9.15
CA ASP A 218 18.58 -7.11 8.34
C ASP A 218 19.53 -8.31 8.35
N ILE A 219 18.97 -9.50 8.21
CA ILE A 219 19.78 -10.73 8.17
C ILE A 219 20.53 -10.88 6.83
N ASN A 220 20.04 -10.22 5.77
CA ASN A 220 20.61 -10.33 4.43
C ASN A 220 21.71 -9.28 4.21
N PRO A 221 22.98 -9.70 4.13
CA PRO A 221 24.11 -8.78 3.98
C PRO A 221 24.09 -8.01 2.64
N HIS A 222 23.42 -8.53 1.61
CA HIS A 222 23.32 -7.85 0.32
C HIS A 222 22.45 -6.60 0.42
N VAL A 223 21.26 -6.70 1.03
CA VAL A 223 20.38 -5.53 1.20
C VAL A 223 20.99 -4.50 2.14
N VAL A 224 21.71 -4.94 3.17
CA VAL A 224 22.47 -4.07 4.07
C VAL A 224 23.54 -3.29 3.31
N SER A 225 24.33 -3.97 2.47
CA SER A 225 25.36 -3.32 1.64
C SER A 225 24.77 -2.28 0.68
N GLU A 226 23.63 -2.59 0.04
CA GLU A 226 22.95 -1.63 -0.84
C GLU A 226 22.41 -0.42 -0.07
N SER A 227 21.86 -0.63 1.14
CA SER A 227 21.40 0.47 2.00
C SER A 227 22.56 1.35 2.47
N GLN A 228 23.73 0.78 2.80
CA GLN A 228 24.93 1.54 3.12
C GLN A 228 25.39 2.41 1.95
N LYS A 229 25.38 1.86 0.72
CA LYS A 229 25.73 2.62 -0.49
C LYS A 229 24.74 3.75 -0.74
N MET A 230 23.44 3.50 -0.55
CA MET A 230 22.38 4.48 -0.70
C MET A 230 22.54 5.63 0.32
N ALA A 231 22.80 5.33 1.58
CA ALA A 231 23.06 6.35 2.61
C ALA A 231 24.24 7.23 2.23
N LYS A 232 25.32 6.63 1.70
CA LYS A 232 26.50 7.34 1.21
C LYS A 232 26.17 8.29 0.05
N ARG A 233 25.39 7.83 -0.95
CA ARG A 233 24.98 8.68 -2.09
C ARG A 233 24.09 9.85 -1.66
N LEU A 234 23.25 9.66 -0.64
CA LEU A 234 22.40 10.71 -0.07
C LEU A 234 23.11 11.62 0.94
N GLY A 235 24.38 11.31 1.31
CA GLY A 235 25.09 12.07 2.33
C GLY A 235 24.51 11.89 3.75
N TYR A 236 23.88 10.78 4.04
CA TYR A 236 23.26 10.46 5.32
C TYR A 236 24.25 9.76 6.26
N HIS A 237 25.15 10.53 6.88
CA HIS A 237 26.18 10.02 7.77
C HIS A 237 25.68 9.54 9.13
N ASN A 238 24.44 9.87 9.47
CA ASN A 238 23.75 9.48 10.70
C ASN A 238 22.94 8.18 10.57
N MET A 239 23.11 7.47 9.46
CA MET A 239 22.48 6.17 9.22
C MET A 239 23.55 5.07 9.21
N GLU A 240 23.24 4.00 9.91
CA GLU A 240 24.04 2.78 10.00
C GLU A 240 23.21 1.57 9.61
N PHE A 241 23.79 0.63 8.86
CA PHE A 241 23.11 -0.61 8.48
C PHE A 241 23.96 -1.80 8.87
N ILE A 242 23.35 -2.77 9.55
CA ILE A 242 24.01 -3.91 10.19
C ILE A 242 23.40 -5.21 9.67
N ALA A 243 24.25 -6.10 9.15
CA ALA A 243 23.84 -7.47 8.84
C ALA A 243 23.88 -8.30 10.13
N ALA A 244 22.70 -8.59 10.70
CA ALA A 244 22.60 -9.32 11.94
C ALA A 244 21.27 -10.08 12.06
N ASP A 245 21.30 -11.17 12.82
CA ASP A 245 20.11 -11.91 13.21
C ASP A 245 19.50 -11.25 14.46
N LEU A 246 18.25 -10.81 14.37
CA LEU A 246 17.53 -10.16 15.46
C LEU A 246 17.39 -11.03 16.71
N ARG A 247 17.49 -12.36 16.58
CA ARG A 247 17.50 -13.28 17.73
C ARG A 247 18.69 -13.07 18.67
N THR A 248 19.81 -12.70 18.10
CA THR A 248 21.09 -12.55 18.83
C THR A 248 21.57 -11.10 18.91
N TYR A 249 20.99 -10.20 18.11
CA TYR A 249 21.35 -8.80 18.09
C TYR A 249 21.10 -8.14 19.46
N GLN A 250 22.12 -7.43 19.93
CA GLN A 250 22.05 -6.65 21.17
C GLN A 250 21.88 -5.17 20.80
N PRO A 251 20.69 -4.59 21.00
CA PRO A 251 20.46 -3.20 20.70
C PRO A 251 21.24 -2.28 21.64
N PRO A 252 21.62 -1.07 21.22
CA PRO A 252 22.12 -0.06 22.13
C PRO A 252 21.06 0.26 23.20
N LYS A 253 21.50 0.78 24.33
CA LYS A 253 20.61 1.30 25.35
C LYS A 253 20.02 2.65 24.93
N GLN A 254 18.83 2.97 25.47
CA GLN A 254 18.17 4.26 25.25
C GLN A 254 17.72 4.47 23.78
N VAL A 255 17.24 3.42 23.13
CA VAL A 255 16.59 3.55 21.83
C VAL A 255 15.28 4.32 22.01
N THR A 256 15.08 5.35 21.21
CA THR A 256 13.84 6.14 21.25
C THR A 256 12.66 5.33 20.71
N ALA A 257 12.82 4.71 19.54
CA ALA A 257 11.78 3.88 18.94
C ALA A 257 12.36 2.71 18.13
N VAL A 258 11.57 1.65 18.02
CA VAL A 258 11.82 0.52 17.11
C VAL A 258 10.69 0.47 16.11
N ILE A 259 11.03 0.38 14.82
CA ILE A 259 10.09 0.21 13.72
C ILE A 259 10.36 -1.11 13.00
N SER A 260 9.31 -1.71 12.42
CA SER A 260 9.41 -2.93 11.63
C SER A 260 8.17 -3.06 10.75
N LEU A 261 8.25 -2.62 9.48
CA LEU A 261 7.10 -2.62 8.59
C LEU A 261 7.04 -3.86 7.67
N HIS A 262 8.18 -4.44 7.33
CA HIS A 262 8.28 -5.55 6.38
C HIS A 262 8.60 -6.90 7.04
N ALA A 263 8.40 -6.99 8.34
CA ALA A 263 8.62 -8.21 9.10
C ALA A 263 7.48 -9.22 8.84
N CYS A 264 7.81 -10.39 8.31
CA CYS A 264 6.89 -11.53 8.31
C CYS A 264 6.81 -12.10 9.73
N ASP A 265 5.69 -12.69 10.11
CA ASP A 265 5.33 -13.30 11.39
C ASP A 265 6.42 -13.34 12.48
N ILE A 266 7.47 -14.15 12.32
CA ILE A 266 8.57 -14.33 13.27
C ILE A 266 9.41 -13.04 13.42
N ALA A 267 9.64 -12.30 12.36
CA ALA A 267 10.48 -11.11 12.40
C ALA A 267 9.82 -9.96 13.18
N THR A 268 8.49 -9.92 13.20
CA THR A 268 7.73 -8.98 14.05
C THR A 268 7.92 -9.29 15.53
N ASP A 269 7.80 -10.56 15.92
CA ASP A 269 8.02 -10.98 17.30
C ASP A 269 9.47 -10.71 17.76
N LEU A 270 10.43 -10.88 16.86
CA LEU A 270 11.83 -10.56 17.10
C LEU A 270 12.08 -9.05 17.23
N ALA A 271 11.41 -8.23 16.42
CA ALA A 271 11.47 -6.77 16.53
C ALA A 271 10.88 -6.29 17.87
N LEU A 272 9.75 -6.85 18.27
CA LEU A 272 9.13 -6.57 19.57
C LEU A 272 10.05 -7.00 20.72
N GLY A 273 10.63 -8.18 20.66
CA GLY A 273 11.64 -8.64 21.60
C GLY A 273 12.88 -7.73 21.67
N THR A 274 13.29 -7.18 20.52
CA THR A 274 14.38 -6.21 20.44
C THR A 274 14.00 -4.88 21.08
N ALA A 275 12.78 -4.39 20.87
CA ALA A 275 12.26 -3.18 21.51
C ALA A 275 12.21 -3.31 23.05
N ILE A 276 11.82 -4.49 23.54
CA ILE A 276 11.83 -4.78 24.99
C ILE A 276 13.25 -4.77 25.55
N ARG A 277 14.22 -5.41 24.87
CA ARG A 277 15.63 -5.42 25.29
C ARG A 277 16.27 -4.04 25.24
N ALA A 278 15.89 -3.23 24.26
CA ALA A 278 16.36 -1.87 24.08
C ALA A 278 15.80 -0.89 25.12
N GLN A 279 14.81 -1.29 25.92
CA GLN A 279 14.10 -0.41 26.86
C GLN A 279 13.61 0.89 26.20
N THR A 280 12.96 0.76 25.04
CA THR A 280 12.53 1.90 24.24
C THR A 280 11.61 2.85 25.02
N LYS A 281 11.77 4.16 24.83
CA LYS A 281 10.97 5.20 25.45
C LYS A 281 9.47 5.03 25.15
N PHE A 282 9.13 4.66 23.93
CA PHE A 282 7.74 4.49 23.47
C PHE A 282 7.15 3.08 23.68
N ARG A 283 7.83 2.24 24.45
CA ARG A 283 7.36 0.87 24.75
C ARG A 283 5.93 0.87 25.35
N GLN A 284 5.64 1.78 26.27
CA GLN A 284 4.35 1.83 26.93
C GLN A 284 3.24 2.27 25.98
N LEU A 285 3.51 3.29 25.14
CA LEU A 285 2.55 3.74 24.14
C LEU A 285 2.18 2.62 23.14
N LEU A 286 3.17 1.83 22.71
CA LEU A 286 2.92 0.69 21.84
C LEU A 286 2.05 -0.37 22.53
N LEU A 287 2.31 -0.68 23.79
CA LEU A 287 1.51 -1.64 24.56
C LEU A 287 0.09 -1.14 24.80
N ASP A 288 -0.06 0.14 25.14
CA ASP A 288 -1.37 0.78 25.35
C ASP A 288 -2.20 0.79 24.07
N GLU A 289 -1.58 1.06 22.91
CA GLU A 289 -2.23 1.02 21.62
C GLU A 289 -2.62 -0.42 21.20
N ILE A 290 -1.76 -1.39 21.45
CA ILE A 290 -2.08 -2.81 21.22
C ILE A 290 -3.28 -3.23 22.08
N GLU A 291 -3.34 -2.81 23.35
CA GLU A 291 -4.49 -3.10 24.24
C GLU A 291 -5.76 -2.38 23.77
N ARG A 292 -5.65 -1.12 23.30
CA ARG A 292 -6.77 -0.36 22.76
C ARG A 292 -7.35 -1.05 21.53
N VAL A 293 -6.52 -1.36 20.55
CA VAL A 293 -6.90 -2.04 19.31
C VAL A 293 -7.54 -3.41 19.60
N ARG A 294 -7.02 -4.14 20.59
CA ARG A 294 -7.57 -5.43 21.01
C ARG A 294 -8.95 -5.31 21.66
N LYS A 295 -9.21 -4.24 22.40
CA LYS A 295 -10.51 -3.94 23.02
C LYS A 295 -11.56 -3.43 22.03
N GLU A 296 -11.14 -2.67 21.05
CA GLU A 296 -12.03 -2.03 20.06
C GLU A 296 -12.35 -2.92 18.86
N GLY A 297 -11.71 -4.09 18.72
CA GLY A 297 -11.98 -5.04 17.64
C GLY A 297 -11.60 -4.52 16.26
N VAL A 298 -10.72 -3.53 16.19
CA VAL A 298 -10.29 -2.88 14.96
C VAL A 298 -9.39 -3.79 14.12
N ASP A 299 -9.59 -3.74 12.85
CA ASP A 299 -9.18 -4.66 11.79
C ASP A 299 -7.67 -4.97 11.72
N ARG A 300 -7.36 -6.15 11.21
CA ARG A 300 -6.01 -6.76 11.11
C ARG A 300 -4.95 -5.88 10.43
N GLU A 301 -5.31 -4.82 9.70
CA GLU A 301 -4.35 -3.96 9.02
C GLU A 301 -3.51 -3.08 9.95
N ILE A 302 -4.08 -2.63 11.09
CA ILE A 302 -3.30 -1.91 12.12
C ILE A 302 -2.36 -2.86 12.85
N PHE A 303 -2.75 -4.14 13.00
CA PHE A 303 -1.85 -5.17 13.51
C PHE A 303 -0.64 -5.43 12.61
N THR A 304 -0.73 -5.13 11.32
CA THR A 304 0.42 -5.23 10.40
C THR A 304 1.40 -4.06 10.56
N LEU A 305 0.97 -2.95 11.16
CA LEU A 305 1.82 -1.83 11.56
C LEU A 305 2.44 -2.01 12.96
N CYS A 306 1.79 -2.80 13.81
CA CYS A 306 2.23 -3.08 15.19
C CYS A 306 2.70 -4.53 15.42
N LYS A 307 2.59 -5.40 14.39
CA LYS A 307 3.11 -6.76 14.40
C LYS A 307 4.53 -6.82 13.89
#